data_135db9e225db52a03e90cc72d4c71480
#
_entry.id   135db9e225db52a03e90cc72d4c71480
#
_cell.length_a   1.000
_cell.length_b   1.000
_cell.length_c   1.000
_cell.angle_alpha   90.00
_cell.angle_beta   90.00
_cell.angle_gamma   90.00
#
_symmetry.space_group_name_H-M   'P 1'
#
loop_
_entity.id
_entity.type
_entity.pdbx_description
1 polymer ?
#
loop_
_entity_poly.entity_id
_entity_poly.type
_entity_poly.pdbx_seq_one_letter_code
_entity_poly.pdbx_strand_id
1 'polypeptide(L)'
;MGGGGGTYIALSAMQAIPIGIPKLCLSTFATKDLTRQVGIKDIVLMPSVVDVAGLNNISRILMRQAAGAICGMVNAGKPKEKTSVGNIAISMFGNTTPCVEKCTELLKKKGYEVLAFHSIGVGGQTMEALIREGFFDAVLDITTTELADDLCGGICSAGPDRLTAAAQMGIPQVVVPGCLDMVNFGHLDTVPKRYQGRLLYSWAPDVTLMRTNAEENKVLGQSMAEKLNRSKGEVAVLLPLKGISKVSEEGGVFHQPEVDQVLFDTIKSHLNSKIPVIEMAVNINEETFEQKAVDLILAMLKK
;
A
#
# COMPACT_ATOMS: atom_id res chain seq x y z
N MET A 1 3.88 18.53 -23.82
CA MET A 1 4.93 19.53 -23.59
C MET A 1 4.30 20.84 -23.15
N GLY A 2 4.90 21.55 -22.20
CA GLY A 2 4.35 22.84 -21.78
C GLY A 2 5.17 23.59 -20.74
N GLY A 3 4.82 24.88 -20.57
CA GLY A 3 5.14 25.67 -19.39
C GLY A 3 4.24 25.25 -18.21
N GLY A 4 4.14 26.11 -17.18
CA GLY A 4 3.42 25.77 -15.92
C GLY A 4 2.03 25.19 -16.14
N GLY A 5 1.10 25.94 -16.73
CA GLY A 5 -0.27 25.47 -16.96
C GLY A 5 -0.35 24.23 -17.85
N GLY A 6 0.44 24.19 -18.94
CA GLY A 6 0.48 23.03 -19.83
C GLY A 6 1.02 21.75 -19.15
N THR A 7 1.97 21.91 -18.22
CA THR A 7 2.49 20.79 -17.42
C THR A 7 1.41 20.19 -16.52
N TYR A 8 0.68 21.02 -15.78
CA TYR A 8 -0.39 20.54 -14.89
C TYR A 8 -1.50 19.83 -15.67
N ILE A 9 -1.91 20.38 -16.83
CA ILE A 9 -2.92 19.74 -17.70
C ILE A 9 -2.40 18.38 -18.21
N ALA A 10 -1.16 18.34 -18.70
CA ALA A 10 -0.55 17.10 -19.20
C ALA A 10 -0.45 16.02 -18.11
N LEU A 11 0.04 16.37 -16.93
CA LEU A 11 0.16 15.42 -15.81
C LEU A 11 -1.22 14.94 -15.34
N SER A 12 -2.21 15.83 -15.27
CA SER A 12 -3.60 15.45 -14.95
C SER A 12 -4.16 14.44 -15.95
N ALA A 13 -3.95 14.67 -17.25
CA ALA A 13 -4.36 13.71 -18.28
C ALA A 13 -3.60 12.36 -18.17
N MET A 14 -2.31 12.40 -17.85
CA MET A 14 -1.48 11.21 -17.70
C MET A 14 -1.87 10.36 -16.46
N GLN A 15 -2.52 10.94 -15.45
CA GLN A 15 -3.08 10.18 -14.33
C GLN A 15 -4.17 9.19 -14.76
N ALA A 16 -4.92 9.49 -15.82
CA ALA A 16 -5.95 8.60 -16.35
C ALA A 16 -5.38 7.44 -17.20
N ILE A 17 -4.08 7.50 -17.55
CA ILE A 17 -3.44 6.46 -18.35
C ILE A 17 -2.93 5.34 -17.43
N PRO A 18 -3.24 4.05 -17.73
CA PRO A 18 -2.77 2.92 -16.95
C PRO A 18 -1.24 2.87 -16.76
N ILE A 19 -0.78 2.29 -15.66
CA ILE A 19 0.64 1.99 -15.42
C ILE A 19 1.14 1.01 -16.51
N GLY A 20 2.41 1.20 -16.95
CA GLY A 20 3.01 0.39 -18.02
C GLY A 20 2.80 0.93 -19.44
N ILE A 21 1.89 1.90 -19.64
CA ILE A 21 1.81 2.64 -20.90
C ILE A 21 2.79 3.81 -20.86
N PRO A 22 3.74 3.90 -21.79
CA PRO A 22 4.76 4.94 -21.80
C PRO A 22 4.22 6.36 -21.72
N LYS A 23 4.71 7.14 -20.76
CA LYS A 23 4.31 8.53 -20.51
C LYS A 23 5.54 9.40 -20.35
N LEU A 24 5.65 10.46 -21.17
CA LEU A 24 6.77 11.42 -21.08
C LEU A 24 6.24 12.85 -21.17
N CYS A 25 6.60 13.68 -20.20
CA CYS A 25 6.27 15.09 -20.15
C CYS A 25 7.54 15.95 -20.25
N LEU A 26 7.72 16.65 -21.39
CA LEU A 26 8.76 17.66 -21.57
C LEU A 26 8.24 18.99 -21.01
N SER A 27 8.89 19.53 -19.97
CA SER A 27 8.34 20.62 -19.16
C SER A 27 9.38 21.59 -18.65
N THR A 28 9.03 22.88 -18.58
CA THR A 28 9.81 23.90 -17.87
C THR A 28 9.77 23.69 -16.34
N PHE A 29 8.82 22.91 -15.83
CA PHE A 29 8.65 22.61 -14.39
C PHE A 29 9.19 21.25 -13.98
N ALA A 30 9.83 20.50 -14.88
CA ALA A 30 10.31 19.15 -14.58
C ALA A 30 11.32 19.06 -13.42
N THR A 31 11.93 20.18 -13.04
CA THR A 31 12.88 20.27 -11.92
C THR A 31 12.25 20.79 -10.62
N LYS A 32 10.93 21.10 -10.62
CA LYS A 32 10.18 21.50 -9.43
C LYS A 32 9.59 20.28 -8.72
N ASP A 33 9.16 20.47 -7.48
CA ASP A 33 8.39 19.44 -6.79
C ASP A 33 7.02 19.27 -7.46
N LEU A 34 6.86 18.14 -8.14
CA LEU A 34 5.65 17.70 -8.83
C LEU A 34 5.13 16.38 -8.25
N THR A 35 5.57 16.02 -7.05
CA THR A 35 5.22 14.75 -6.40
C THR A 35 3.70 14.52 -6.36
N ARG A 36 2.91 15.54 -6.03
CA ARG A 36 1.45 15.45 -6.01
C ARG A 36 0.84 15.24 -7.39
N GLN A 37 1.43 15.83 -8.45
CA GLN A 37 0.93 15.74 -9.82
C GLN A 37 1.34 14.46 -10.52
N VAL A 38 2.51 13.94 -10.20
CA VAL A 38 3.00 12.64 -10.68
C VAL A 38 2.34 11.50 -9.91
N GLY A 39 2.12 11.69 -8.58
CA GLY A 39 1.51 10.68 -7.73
C GLY A 39 2.26 9.36 -7.81
N ILE A 40 1.51 8.30 -8.08
CA ILE A 40 2.02 6.91 -8.19
C ILE A 40 2.26 6.46 -9.65
N LYS A 41 2.12 7.36 -10.63
CA LYS A 41 2.22 7.00 -12.05
C LYS A 41 3.67 6.98 -12.55
N ASP A 42 3.95 6.09 -13.48
CA ASP A 42 5.23 5.89 -14.17
C ASP A 42 5.48 6.97 -15.24
N ILE A 43 5.49 8.24 -14.83
CA ILE A 43 5.65 9.39 -15.72
C ILE A 43 7.12 9.81 -15.77
N VAL A 44 7.71 9.87 -16.97
CA VAL A 44 9.03 10.43 -17.18
C VAL A 44 8.90 11.95 -17.35
N LEU A 45 9.58 12.71 -16.47
CA LEU A 45 9.69 14.16 -16.57
C LEU A 45 11.02 14.53 -17.24
N MET A 46 10.98 15.32 -18.31
CA MET A 46 12.16 15.80 -19.01
C MET A 46 12.21 17.34 -18.98
N PRO A 47 13.26 17.96 -18.44
CA PRO A 47 13.39 19.42 -18.45
C PRO A 47 13.49 19.98 -19.85
N SER A 48 12.74 21.05 -20.16
CA SER A 48 12.84 21.75 -21.44
C SER A 48 14.02 22.71 -21.51
N VAL A 49 14.69 22.96 -20.38
CA VAL A 49 15.85 23.86 -20.19
C VAL A 49 15.56 25.32 -20.55
N VAL A 50 14.88 25.55 -21.68
CA VAL A 50 14.41 26.86 -22.12
C VAL A 50 12.89 26.90 -22.11
N ASP A 51 12.34 28.11 -22.10
CA ASP A 51 10.89 28.28 -22.13
C ASP A 51 10.28 27.76 -23.46
N VAL A 52 9.04 27.32 -23.38
CA VAL A 52 8.30 26.75 -24.52
C VAL A 52 7.61 27.88 -25.29
N ALA A 53 8.42 28.80 -25.79
CA ALA A 53 7.99 29.97 -26.58
C ALA A 53 8.67 29.95 -27.96
N GLY A 54 8.03 29.25 -28.92
CA GLY A 54 8.58 29.06 -30.26
C GLY A 54 9.71 28.01 -30.36
N LEU A 55 10.28 27.90 -31.55
CA LEU A 55 11.35 26.95 -31.85
C LEU A 55 12.71 27.66 -31.92
N ASN A 56 13.65 27.18 -31.11
CA ASN A 56 15.04 27.60 -31.11
C ASN A 56 15.97 26.36 -31.18
N ASN A 57 17.29 26.58 -31.27
CA ASN A 57 18.22 25.45 -31.41
C ASN A 57 18.19 24.47 -30.24
N ILE A 58 17.99 24.95 -29.01
CA ILE A 58 17.96 24.11 -27.80
C ILE A 58 16.63 23.33 -27.78
N SER A 59 15.48 24.01 -28.00
CA SER A 59 14.18 23.34 -28.00
C SER A 59 14.07 22.27 -29.08
N ARG A 60 14.67 22.49 -30.28
CA ARG A 60 14.71 21.48 -31.36
C ARG A 60 15.46 20.21 -30.93
N ILE A 61 16.62 20.37 -30.26
CA ILE A 61 17.40 19.22 -29.74
C ILE A 61 16.57 18.44 -28.72
N LEU A 62 16.01 19.13 -27.72
CA LEU A 62 15.29 18.49 -26.62
C LEU A 62 13.98 17.82 -27.08
N MET A 63 13.26 18.45 -28.02
CA MET A 63 12.06 17.84 -28.62
C MET A 63 12.40 16.56 -29.39
N ARG A 64 13.51 16.54 -30.15
CA ARG A 64 13.98 15.33 -30.84
C ARG A 64 14.38 14.24 -29.86
N GLN A 65 15.07 14.59 -28.77
CA GLN A 65 15.43 13.65 -27.74
C GLN A 65 14.20 13.08 -26.99
N ALA A 66 13.23 13.94 -26.65
CA ALA A 66 11.98 13.51 -26.02
C ALA A 66 11.18 12.58 -26.95
N ALA A 67 11.10 12.91 -28.26
CA ALA A 67 10.47 12.05 -29.25
C ALA A 67 11.19 10.69 -29.37
N GLY A 68 12.53 10.70 -29.42
CA GLY A 68 13.32 9.46 -29.43
C GLY A 68 13.12 8.63 -28.17
N ALA A 69 13.07 9.27 -27.00
CA ALA A 69 12.84 8.60 -25.73
C ALA A 69 11.46 7.90 -25.69
N ILE A 70 10.38 8.62 -26.02
CA ILE A 70 9.04 8.00 -26.00
C ILE A 70 8.90 6.90 -27.06
N CYS A 71 9.48 7.08 -28.26
CA CYS A 71 9.52 6.02 -29.28
C CYS A 71 10.29 4.79 -28.79
N GLY A 72 11.44 5.02 -28.12
CA GLY A 72 12.22 3.92 -27.53
C GLY A 72 11.43 3.17 -26.44
N MET A 73 10.72 3.87 -25.58
CA MET A 73 9.86 3.26 -24.54
C MET A 73 8.73 2.43 -25.17
N VAL A 74 8.06 2.94 -26.23
CA VAL A 74 7.01 2.21 -26.93
C VAL A 74 7.57 0.97 -27.64
N ASN A 75 8.74 1.07 -28.27
CA ASN A 75 9.38 0.00 -29.02
C ASN A 75 10.11 -1.03 -28.14
N ALA A 76 10.28 -0.76 -26.84
CA ALA A 76 10.89 -1.70 -25.89
C ALA A 76 10.14 -3.03 -25.82
N GLY A 77 8.88 -3.06 -26.31
CA GLY A 77 8.05 -4.26 -26.33
C GLY A 77 7.51 -4.62 -24.94
N LYS A 78 6.60 -5.57 -24.94
CA LYS A 78 6.18 -6.21 -23.70
C LYS A 78 7.21 -7.23 -23.28
N PRO A 79 7.49 -7.39 -21.97
CA PRO A 79 8.28 -8.52 -21.49
C PRO A 79 7.66 -9.83 -22.00
N LYS A 80 8.51 -10.84 -22.29
CA LYS A 80 8.00 -12.18 -22.58
C LYS A 80 7.06 -12.60 -21.44
N GLU A 81 5.90 -13.12 -21.77
CA GLU A 81 4.94 -13.61 -20.77
C GLU A 81 5.67 -14.55 -19.81
N LYS A 82 5.62 -14.22 -18.54
CA LYS A 82 6.10 -15.13 -17.50
C LYS A 82 5.09 -16.25 -17.36
N THR A 83 5.58 -17.45 -17.12
CA THR A 83 4.79 -18.65 -16.84
C THR A 83 4.30 -18.68 -15.38
N SER A 84 3.91 -17.55 -14.80
CA SER A 84 3.32 -17.52 -13.45
C SER A 84 1.88 -18.03 -13.51
N VAL A 85 1.47 -18.76 -12.48
CA VAL A 85 0.09 -19.24 -12.30
C VAL A 85 -0.88 -18.07 -12.10
N GLY A 86 -0.38 -16.97 -11.55
CA GLY A 86 -1.11 -15.72 -11.29
C GLY A 86 -0.28 -14.74 -10.48
N ASN A 87 -0.83 -13.54 -10.25
CA ASN A 87 -0.16 -12.45 -9.57
C ASN A 87 -0.87 -12.14 -8.25
N ILE A 88 -0.12 -12.08 -7.15
CA ILE A 88 -0.65 -11.77 -5.82
C ILE A 88 0.00 -10.48 -5.30
N ALA A 89 -0.82 -9.51 -4.91
CA ALA A 89 -0.35 -8.34 -4.17
C ALA A 89 -0.22 -8.68 -2.68
N ILE A 90 0.88 -8.26 -2.05
CA ILE A 90 1.08 -8.38 -0.61
C ILE A 90 1.55 -7.06 -0.01
N SER A 91 0.92 -6.60 1.06
CA SER A 91 1.35 -5.41 1.81
C SER A 91 2.39 -5.77 2.85
N MET A 92 3.38 -4.90 3.06
CA MET A 92 4.52 -5.13 3.93
C MET A 92 4.89 -3.88 4.74
N PHE A 93 5.37 -4.09 5.96
CA PHE A 93 6.02 -3.05 6.77
C PHE A 93 7.15 -3.67 7.59
N GLY A 94 8.10 -2.86 8.09
CA GLY A 94 9.26 -3.37 8.81
C GLY A 94 8.92 -4.35 9.96
N ASN A 95 7.81 -4.13 10.63
CA ASN A 95 7.33 -4.96 11.75
C ASN A 95 6.62 -6.26 11.34
N THR A 96 6.33 -6.45 10.05
CA THR A 96 5.71 -7.67 9.48
C THR A 96 6.58 -8.30 8.39
N THR A 97 7.78 -7.80 8.18
CA THR A 97 8.69 -8.30 7.13
C THR A 97 8.91 -9.81 7.19
N PRO A 98 9.16 -10.45 8.37
CA PRO A 98 9.35 -11.89 8.42
C PRO A 98 8.13 -12.67 7.87
N CYS A 99 6.93 -12.29 8.29
CA CYS A 99 5.68 -12.88 7.79
C CYS A 99 5.57 -12.76 6.27
N VAL A 100 5.80 -11.57 5.73
CA VAL A 100 5.64 -11.30 4.28
C VAL A 100 6.69 -12.03 3.45
N GLU A 101 7.93 -12.09 3.90
CA GLU A 101 8.99 -12.85 3.23
C GLU A 101 8.66 -14.35 3.17
N LYS A 102 8.18 -14.93 4.26
CA LYS A 102 7.77 -16.34 4.30
C LYS A 102 6.55 -16.61 3.43
N CYS A 103 5.50 -15.79 3.52
CA CYS A 103 4.34 -15.89 2.63
C CYS A 103 4.75 -15.81 1.16
N THR A 104 5.65 -14.87 0.83
CA THR A 104 6.18 -14.71 -0.54
C THR A 104 6.92 -15.96 -1.01
N GLU A 105 7.78 -16.53 -0.16
CA GLU A 105 8.49 -17.79 -0.46
C GLU A 105 7.50 -18.93 -0.75
N LEU A 106 6.51 -19.11 0.10
CA LEU A 106 5.52 -20.18 -0.02
C LEU A 106 4.67 -20.04 -1.30
N LEU A 107 4.22 -18.82 -1.61
CA LEU A 107 3.45 -18.53 -2.82
C LEU A 107 4.27 -18.71 -4.09
N LYS A 108 5.54 -18.26 -4.09
CA LYS A 108 6.47 -18.49 -5.22
C LYS A 108 6.72 -19.98 -5.49
N LYS A 109 6.83 -20.81 -4.45
CA LYS A 109 6.92 -22.28 -4.58
C LYS A 109 5.68 -22.90 -5.24
N LYS A 110 4.53 -22.22 -5.18
CA LYS A 110 3.28 -22.62 -5.87
C LYS A 110 3.15 -22.03 -7.28
N GLY A 111 4.17 -21.30 -7.76
CA GLY A 111 4.22 -20.74 -9.10
C GLY A 111 3.60 -19.36 -9.26
N TYR A 112 3.18 -18.70 -8.18
CA TYR A 112 2.65 -17.32 -8.22
C TYR A 112 3.78 -16.29 -8.29
N GLU A 113 3.53 -15.21 -9.01
CA GLU A 113 4.32 -13.99 -8.88
C GLU A 113 3.74 -13.16 -7.71
N VAL A 114 4.61 -12.71 -6.80
CA VAL A 114 4.21 -11.95 -5.61
C VAL A 114 4.88 -10.58 -5.67
N LEU A 115 4.06 -9.53 -5.64
CA LEU A 115 4.51 -8.15 -5.62
C LEU A 115 4.24 -7.56 -4.24
N ALA A 116 5.33 -7.22 -3.53
CA ALA A 116 5.25 -6.62 -2.19
C ALA A 116 5.20 -5.09 -2.29
N PHE A 117 4.27 -4.50 -1.53
CA PHE A 117 4.07 -3.05 -1.42
C PHE A 117 4.36 -2.60 0.01
N HIS A 118 5.33 -1.71 0.16
CA HIS A 118 5.68 -1.18 1.47
C HIS A 118 4.63 -0.18 1.94
N SER A 119 3.99 -0.48 3.09
CA SER A 119 2.84 0.28 3.64
C SER A 119 3.30 1.60 4.28
N ILE A 120 3.75 2.54 3.43
CA ILE A 120 4.23 3.88 3.79
C ILE A 120 3.44 4.99 3.08
N GLY A 121 2.16 4.76 2.80
CA GLY A 121 1.29 5.67 2.08
C GLY A 121 1.35 5.45 0.57
N VAL A 122 2.46 5.80 -0.06
CA VAL A 122 2.65 5.62 -1.52
C VAL A 122 2.53 4.15 -1.93
N GLY A 123 3.03 3.22 -1.12
CA GLY A 123 2.95 1.78 -1.41
C GLY A 123 1.52 1.26 -1.42
N GLY A 124 0.71 1.60 -0.40
CA GLY A 124 -0.70 1.24 -0.37
C GLY A 124 -1.49 1.88 -1.50
N GLN A 125 -1.26 3.17 -1.80
CA GLN A 125 -1.88 3.83 -2.96
C GLN A 125 -1.55 3.13 -4.27
N THR A 126 -0.29 2.74 -4.46
CA THR A 126 0.16 2.02 -5.66
C THR A 126 -0.50 0.64 -5.76
N MET A 127 -0.55 -0.10 -4.65
CA MET A 127 -1.22 -1.39 -4.58
C MET A 127 -2.69 -1.28 -4.97
N GLU A 128 -3.42 -0.34 -4.36
CA GLU A 128 -4.84 -0.09 -4.67
C GLU A 128 -5.05 0.27 -6.15
N ALA A 129 -4.18 1.09 -6.72
CA ALA A 129 -4.29 1.48 -8.13
C ALA A 129 -4.04 0.32 -9.09
N LEU A 130 -2.99 -0.48 -8.85
CA LEU A 130 -2.69 -1.65 -9.67
C LEU A 130 -3.76 -2.75 -9.55
N ILE A 131 -4.39 -2.89 -8.38
CA ILE A 131 -5.55 -3.78 -8.21
C ILE A 131 -6.70 -3.28 -9.10
N ARG A 132 -7.03 -1.98 -9.09
CA ARG A 132 -8.08 -1.40 -9.96
C ARG A 132 -7.76 -1.53 -11.45
N GLU A 133 -6.49 -1.53 -11.82
CA GLU A 133 -6.01 -1.74 -13.19
C GLU A 133 -5.98 -3.23 -13.61
N GLY A 134 -6.34 -4.17 -12.70
CA GLY A 134 -6.46 -5.60 -13.00
C GLY A 134 -5.13 -6.37 -13.06
N PHE A 135 -4.09 -5.90 -12.36
CA PHE A 135 -2.79 -6.56 -12.34
C PHE A 135 -2.72 -7.79 -11.43
N PHE A 136 -3.71 -7.99 -10.55
CA PHE A 136 -3.68 -9.03 -9.52
C PHE A 136 -4.89 -9.93 -9.55
N ASP A 137 -4.66 -11.20 -9.28
CA ASP A 137 -5.69 -12.23 -9.14
C ASP A 137 -6.18 -12.36 -7.69
N ALA A 138 -5.36 -11.94 -6.72
CA ALA A 138 -5.69 -11.95 -5.30
C ALA A 138 -4.84 -10.97 -4.50
N VAL A 139 -5.29 -10.67 -3.26
CA VAL A 139 -4.57 -9.80 -2.33
C VAL A 139 -4.36 -10.51 -0.99
N LEU A 140 -3.14 -10.52 -0.52
CA LEU A 140 -2.78 -10.89 0.85
C LEU A 140 -2.36 -9.63 1.62
N ASP A 141 -3.32 -8.96 2.24
CA ASP A 141 -3.13 -7.67 2.91
C ASP A 141 -2.71 -7.88 4.36
N ILE A 142 -1.42 -8.17 4.56
CA ILE A 142 -0.84 -8.47 5.88
C ILE A 142 -0.70 -7.22 6.73
N THR A 143 -0.45 -6.06 6.10
CA THR A 143 -0.09 -4.83 6.82
C THR A 143 -1.02 -3.70 6.45
N THR A 144 -1.82 -3.26 7.41
CA THR A 144 -2.85 -2.24 7.23
C THR A 144 -2.58 -0.96 8.05
N THR A 145 -1.34 -0.75 8.53
CA THR A 145 -0.92 0.40 9.35
C THR A 145 -1.34 1.75 8.77
N GLU A 146 -1.42 1.85 7.44
CA GLU A 146 -1.82 3.05 6.71
C GLU A 146 -3.22 3.56 7.09
N LEU A 147 -4.10 2.67 7.59
CA LEU A 147 -5.41 3.07 8.13
C LEU A 147 -5.28 3.81 9.46
N ALA A 148 -4.33 3.41 10.31
CA ALA A 148 -4.04 4.10 11.58
C ALA A 148 -3.42 5.48 11.32
N ASP A 149 -2.53 5.56 10.34
CA ASP A 149 -1.95 6.83 9.91
C ASP A 149 -3.00 7.78 9.31
N ASP A 150 -3.94 7.27 8.52
CA ASP A 150 -5.03 8.08 7.98
C ASP A 150 -5.93 8.64 9.09
N LEU A 151 -6.28 7.80 10.07
CA LEU A 151 -7.09 8.19 11.22
C LEU A 151 -6.41 9.24 12.09
N CYS A 152 -5.12 9.05 12.38
CA CYS A 152 -4.39 9.85 13.37
C CYS A 152 -3.53 10.96 12.76
N GLY A 153 -3.45 11.06 11.44
CA GLY A 153 -2.62 12.04 10.73
C GLY A 153 -1.14 11.71 10.78
N GLY A 154 -0.81 10.42 10.72
CA GLY A 154 0.54 9.92 10.55
C GLY A 154 1.07 10.15 9.12
N ILE A 155 2.37 9.94 8.94
CA ILE A 155 3.07 10.22 7.68
C ILE A 155 2.91 9.12 6.62
N CYS A 156 2.43 7.94 7.02
CA CYS A 156 2.25 6.78 6.15
C CYS A 156 0.80 6.60 5.67
N SER A 157 -0.07 7.64 5.72
CA SER A 157 -1.44 7.53 5.23
C SER A 157 -1.48 7.24 3.72
N ALA A 158 -2.23 6.22 3.34
CA ALA A 158 -2.58 5.95 1.94
C ALA A 158 -3.93 6.59 1.54
N GLY A 159 -4.53 7.34 2.44
CA GLY A 159 -5.83 7.99 2.25
C GLY A 159 -7.02 7.07 2.49
N PRO A 160 -8.24 7.62 2.35
CA PRO A 160 -9.49 6.94 2.72
C PRO A 160 -9.82 5.73 1.84
N ASP A 161 -9.25 5.64 0.65
CA ASP A 161 -9.52 4.56 -0.30
C ASP A 161 -8.68 3.29 -0.05
N ARG A 162 -7.77 3.30 0.92
CA ARG A 162 -6.99 2.13 1.33
C ARG A 162 -7.92 0.99 1.76
N LEU A 163 -7.65 -0.24 1.33
CA LEU A 163 -8.44 -1.45 1.58
C LEU A 163 -9.81 -1.44 0.86
N THR A 164 -9.90 -0.85 -0.34
CA THR A 164 -11.17 -0.81 -1.10
C THR A 164 -11.09 -1.44 -2.49
N ALA A 165 -9.93 -1.43 -3.15
CA ALA A 165 -9.83 -1.85 -4.53
C ALA A 165 -10.15 -3.34 -4.73
N ALA A 166 -9.64 -4.24 -3.90
CA ALA A 166 -9.94 -5.67 -4.00
C ALA A 166 -11.44 -5.95 -3.85
N ALA A 167 -12.09 -5.24 -2.91
CA ALA A 167 -13.53 -5.31 -2.70
C ALA A 167 -14.32 -4.84 -3.94
N GLN A 168 -13.92 -3.73 -4.56
CA GLN A 168 -14.55 -3.18 -5.76
C GLN A 168 -14.37 -4.07 -7.00
N MET A 169 -13.17 -4.61 -7.18
CA MET A 169 -12.81 -5.48 -8.31
C MET A 169 -13.33 -6.90 -8.15
N GLY A 170 -13.74 -7.30 -6.96
CA GLY A 170 -14.26 -8.64 -6.69
C GLY A 170 -13.21 -9.73 -6.69
N ILE A 171 -11.94 -9.38 -6.50
CA ILE A 171 -10.87 -10.36 -6.36
C ILE A 171 -10.75 -10.88 -4.92
N PRO A 172 -10.32 -12.14 -4.72
CA PRO A 172 -10.12 -12.71 -3.39
C PRO A 172 -9.13 -11.92 -2.54
N GLN A 173 -9.44 -11.77 -1.25
CA GLN A 173 -8.52 -11.11 -0.32
C GLN A 173 -8.50 -11.77 1.07
N VAL A 174 -7.31 -11.94 1.62
CA VAL A 174 -7.08 -12.24 3.03
C VAL A 174 -6.53 -10.99 3.68
N VAL A 175 -7.18 -10.53 4.75
CA VAL A 175 -6.84 -9.27 5.42
C VAL A 175 -6.43 -9.54 6.85
N VAL A 176 -5.33 -8.93 7.26
CA VAL A 176 -4.78 -8.97 8.62
C VAL A 176 -4.68 -7.55 9.16
N PRO A 177 -5.05 -7.28 10.41
CA PRO A 177 -4.88 -5.96 11.04
C PRO A 177 -3.41 -5.69 11.44
N GLY A 178 -2.46 -6.15 10.63
CA GLY A 178 -1.04 -6.02 10.92
C GLY A 178 -0.61 -4.56 11.05
N CYS A 179 0.13 -4.27 12.11
CA CYS A 179 0.63 -2.92 12.46
C CYS A 179 -0.47 -1.86 12.67
N LEU A 180 -1.73 -2.22 12.99
CA LEU A 180 -2.71 -1.26 13.47
C LEU A 180 -2.48 -0.83 14.93
N ASP A 181 -1.54 -1.47 15.61
CA ASP A 181 -1.03 -1.07 16.93
C ASP A 181 -0.16 0.19 16.89
N MET A 182 0.13 0.74 15.70
CA MET A 182 1.01 1.90 15.58
C MET A 182 0.53 2.94 14.57
N VAL A 183 0.90 4.20 14.85
CA VAL A 183 0.84 5.34 13.94
C VAL A 183 2.27 5.83 13.71
N ASN A 184 2.60 6.18 12.48
CA ASN A 184 3.96 6.55 12.08
C ASN A 184 4.10 8.08 12.01
N PHE A 185 5.11 8.62 12.68
CA PHE A 185 5.52 10.02 12.60
C PHE A 185 6.99 10.12 12.22
N GLY A 186 7.45 11.31 11.85
CA GLY A 186 8.85 11.62 11.61
C GLY A 186 9.67 11.69 12.91
N HIS A 187 10.60 12.64 12.98
CA HIS A 187 11.36 12.88 14.20
C HIS A 187 10.43 13.12 15.41
N LEU A 188 10.89 12.76 16.60
CA LEU A 188 10.09 12.80 17.85
C LEU A 188 9.48 14.20 18.11
N ASP A 189 10.18 15.27 17.80
CA ASP A 189 9.73 16.65 17.95
C ASP A 189 8.66 17.07 16.93
N THR A 190 8.44 16.26 15.88
CA THR A 190 7.39 16.48 14.88
C THR A 190 6.06 15.84 15.25
N VAL A 191 6.02 15.00 16.30
CA VAL A 191 4.79 14.39 16.77
C VAL A 191 3.80 15.47 17.23
N PRO A 192 2.55 15.48 16.73
CA PRO A 192 1.57 16.51 17.06
C PRO A 192 1.33 16.65 18.57
N LYS A 193 1.26 17.88 19.09
CA LYS A 193 1.08 18.17 20.52
C LYS A 193 -0.13 17.48 21.15
N ARG A 194 -1.19 17.20 20.37
CA ARG A 194 -2.38 16.46 20.84
C ARG A 194 -2.07 15.04 21.31
N TYR A 195 -0.92 14.50 20.95
CA TYR A 195 -0.45 13.17 21.36
C TYR A 195 0.58 13.23 22.50
N GLN A 196 0.73 14.36 23.14
CA GLN A 196 1.59 14.48 24.32
C GLN A 196 1.13 13.50 25.42
N GLY A 197 2.07 12.77 26.00
CA GLY A 197 1.79 11.75 27.02
C GLY A 197 1.36 10.38 26.48
N ARG A 198 1.30 10.20 25.16
CA ARG A 198 1.08 8.88 24.55
C ARG A 198 2.35 8.02 24.61
N LEU A 199 2.17 6.72 24.52
CA LEU A 199 3.29 5.77 24.39
C LEU A 199 3.93 5.94 23.00
N LEU A 200 5.15 6.48 22.98
CA LEU A 200 5.95 6.73 21.80
C LEU A 200 7.19 5.84 21.82
N TYR A 201 7.60 5.37 20.66
CA TYR A 201 8.81 4.57 20.48
C TYR A 201 9.61 5.07 19.28
N SER A 202 10.89 5.44 19.50
CA SER A 202 11.81 5.81 18.42
C SER A 202 12.30 4.54 17.73
N TRP A 203 11.71 4.22 16.58
CA TRP A 203 12.07 3.06 15.77
C TRP A 203 13.37 3.29 14.99
N ALA A 204 13.55 4.51 14.50
CA ALA A 204 14.75 4.99 13.80
C ALA A 204 14.93 6.48 14.14
N PRO A 205 16.08 7.10 13.82
CA PRO A 205 16.32 8.51 14.13
C PRO A 205 15.24 9.46 13.61
N ASP A 206 14.65 9.15 12.48
CA ASP A 206 13.62 9.94 11.77
C ASP A 206 12.24 9.26 11.73
N VAL A 207 12.04 8.20 12.53
CA VAL A 207 10.77 7.46 12.62
C VAL A 207 10.37 7.25 14.08
N THR A 208 9.25 7.85 14.44
CA THR A 208 8.60 7.68 15.74
C THR A 208 7.29 6.95 15.58
N LEU A 209 7.14 5.83 16.28
CA LEU A 209 5.90 5.07 16.36
C LEU A 209 5.11 5.53 17.59
N MET A 210 3.81 5.73 17.42
CA MET A 210 2.87 5.97 18.52
C MET A 210 1.91 4.80 18.66
N ARG A 211 1.79 4.23 19.86
CA ARG A 211 0.83 3.15 20.14
C ARG A 211 -0.61 3.66 20.00
N THR A 212 -1.43 2.97 19.22
CA THR A 212 -2.86 3.23 19.12
C THR A 212 -3.56 2.86 20.44
N ASN A 213 -4.60 3.58 20.81
CA ASN A 213 -5.39 3.31 22.01
C ASN A 213 -6.71 2.58 21.70
N ALA A 214 -7.48 2.25 22.75
CA ALA A 214 -8.73 1.49 22.61
C ALA A 214 -9.78 2.23 21.75
N GLU A 215 -9.89 3.56 21.87
CA GLU A 215 -10.86 4.33 21.09
C GLU A 215 -10.46 4.40 19.60
N GLU A 216 -9.18 4.57 19.31
CA GLU A 216 -8.66 4.49 17.94
C GLU A 216 -8.88 3.09 17.36
N ASN A 217 -8.65 2.04 18.13
CA ASN A 217 -8.86 0.66 17.71
C ASN A 217 -10.34 0.32 17.44
N LYS A 218 -11.29 0.92 18.15
CA LYS A 218 -12.71 0.83 17.80
C LYS A 218 -12.98 1.43 16.42
N VAL A 219 -12.49 2.65 16.17
CA VAL A 219 -12.68 3.32 14.88
C VAL A 219 -12.02 2.54 13.74
N LEU A 220 -10.81 2.04 13.96
CA LEU A 220 -10.07 1.23 12.98
C LEU A 220 -10.79 -0.08 12.67
N GLY A 221 -11.24 -0.80 13.71
CA GLY A 221 -11.99 -2.05 13.55
C GLY A 221 -13.29 -1.87 12.79
N GLN A 222 -14.06 -0.83 13.12
CA GLN A 222 -15.29 -0.48 12.41
C GLN A 222 -15.01 -0.11 10.96
N SER A 223 -14.05 0.77 10.70
CA SER A 223 -13.67 1.20 9.34
C SER A 223 -13.23 0.02 8.47
N MET A 224 -12.39 -0.87 9.01
CA MET A 224 -11.95 -2.08 8.32
C MET A 224 -13.15 -2.96 7.97
N ALA A 225 -14.03 -3.26 8.92
CA ALA A 225 -15.21 -4.10 8.71
C ALA A 225 -16.15 -3.48 7.66
N GLU A 226 -16.41 -2.18 7.72
CA GLU A 226 -17.26 -1.47 6.75
C GLU A 226 -16.72 -1.56 5.32
N LYS A 227 -15.40 -1.45 5.14
CA LYS A 227 -14.75 -1.58 3.84
C LYS A 227 -14.86 -3.02 3.31
N LEU A 228 -14.58 -4.01 4.15
CA LEU A 228 -14.66 -5.43 3.78
C LEU A 228 -16.08 -5.91 3.51
N ASN A 229 -17.09 -5.38 4.21
CA ASN A 229 -18.50 -5.68 3.98
C ASN A 229 -19.00 -5.29 2.58
N ARG A 230 -18.28 -4.39 1.89
CA ARG A 230 -18.60 -3.98 0.52
C ARG A 230 -17.97 -4.89 -0.54
N SER A 231 -17.23 -5.92 -0.14
CA SER A 231 -16.55 -6.79 -1.08
C SER A 231 -17.51 -7.56 -1.96
N LYS A 232 -17.21 -7.60 -3.25
CA LYS A 232 -17.90 -8.43 -4.24
C LYS A 232 -17.23 -9.81 -4.40
N GLY A 233 -15.97 -9.93 -3.96
CA GLY A 233 -15.19 -11.16 -3.97
C GLY A 233 -15.15 -11.85 -2.62
N GLU A 234 -14.47 -13.00 -2.58
CA GLU A 234 -14.24 -13.71 -1.32
C GLU A 234 -13.29 -12.94 -0.41
N VAL A 235 -13.64 -12.87 0.87
CA VAL A 235 -12.85 -12.21 1.92
C VAL A 235 -12.69 -13.15 3.10
N ALA A 236 -11.52 -13.16 3.71
CA ALA A 236 -11.32 -13.69 5.06
C ALA A 236 -10.48 -12.71 5.88
N VAL A 237 -10.79 -12.62 7.18
CA VAL A 237 -9.98 -11.88 8.14
C VAL A 237 -9.22 -12.88 9.01
N LEU A 238 -7.90 -12.67 9.14
CA LEU A 238 -7.02 -13.51 9.95
C LEU A 238 -6.44 -12.68 11.09
N LEU A 239 -6.71 -13.08 12.34
CA LEU A 239 -6.36 -12.34 13.55
C LEU A 239 -5.25 -13.04 14.35
N PRO A 240 -4.04 -12.44 14.48
CA PRO A 240 -2.97 -12.97 15.33
C PRO A 240 -3.15 -12.45 16.76
N LEU A 241 -3.67 -13.29 17.66
CA LEU A 241 -4.08 -12.88 19.00
C LEU A 241 -2.92 -12.58 19.97
N LYS A 242 -1.66 -12.92 19.61
CA LYS A 242 -0.48 -12.67 20.44
C LYS A 242 0.44 -11.57 19.88
N GLY A 243 -0.14 -10.64 19.14
CA GLY A 243 0.55 -9.46 18.60
C GLY A 243 0.44 -9.34 17.09
N ILE A 244 0.07 -8.15 16.66
CA ILE A 244 -0.18 -7.77 15.26
C ILE A 244 1.06 -7.13 14.60
N SER A 245 2.17 -7.08 15.34
CA SER A 245 3.46 -6.56 14.88
C SER A 245 4.60 -7.17 15.71
N LYS A 246 5.83 -6.90 15.30
CA LYS A 246 7.01 -7.27 16.08
C LYS A 246 7.09 -6.55 17.43
N VAL A 247 6.64 -5.29 17.49
CA VAL A 247 6.71 -4.47 18.72
C VAL A 247 5.55 -4.72 19.68
N SER A 248 4.48 -5.42 19.26
CA SER A 248 3.37 -5.84 20.12
C SER A 248 3.42 -7.30 20.55
N GLU A 249 4.48 -8.04 20.24
CA GLU A 249 4.71 -9.37 20.80
C GLU A 249 4.89 -9.32 22.33
N GLU A 250 4.79 -10.47 23.00
CA GLU A 250 4.99 -10.56 24.44
C GLU A 250 6.36 -10.01 24.86
N GLY A 251 6.35 -9.03 25.77
CA GLY A 251 7.55 -8.28 26.17
C GLY A 251 7.92 -7.12 25.23
N GLY A 252 7.24 -6.95 24.12
CA GLY A 252 7.43 -5.82 23.20
C GLY A 252 6.95 -4.49 23.79
N VAL A 253 7.51 -3.38 23.29
CA VAL A 253 7.22 -2.03 23.80
C VAL A 253 5.76 -1.63 23.64
N PHE A 254 5.04 -2.19 22.64
CA PHE A 254 3.62 -1.96 22.37
C PHE A 254 2.72 -3.12 22.82
N HIS A 255 3.24 -4.05 23.62
CA HIS A 255 2.46 -5.17 24.12
C HIS A 255 1.33 -4.71 25.04
N GLN A 256 0.13 -4.65 24.52
CA GLN A 256 -1.12 -4.27 25.21
C GLN A 256 -2.27 -5.12 24.66
N PRO A 257 -2.33 -6.41 25.03
CA PRO A 257 -3.28 -7.36 24.45
C PRO A 257 -4.75 -6.98 24.69
N GLU A 258 -5.04 -6.27 25.80
CA GLU A 258 -6.37 -5.74 26.09
C GLU A 258 -6.80 -4.65 25.09
N VAL A 259 -5.85 -3.86 24.57
CA VAL A 259 -6.11 -2.83 23.55
C VAL A 259 -6.28 -3.47 22.18
N ASP A 260 -5.48 -4.49 21.86
CA ASP A 260 -5.61 -5.26 20.62
C ASP A 260 -6.93 -6.05 20.60
N GLN A 261 -7.37 -6.55 21.76
CA GLN A 261 -8.66 -7.26 21.86
C GLN A 261 -9.85 -6.35 21.49
N VAL A 262 -9.80 -5.06 21.82
CA VAL A 262 -10.82 -4.09 21.40
C VAL A 262 -10.90 -4.00 19.88
N LEU A 263 -9.76 -3.99 19.18
CA LEU A 263 -9.71 -4.02 17.71
C LEU A 263 -10.36 -5.29 17.17
N PHE A 264 -9.97 -6.46 17.68
CA PHE A 264 -10.47 -7.75 17.23
C PHE A 264 -11.98 -7.91 17.45
N ASP A 265 -12.47 -7.53 18.62
CA ASP A 265 -13.90 -7.62 18.94
C ASP A 265 -14.73 -6.63 18.10
N THR A 266 -14.17 -5.44 17.84
CA THR A 266 -14.84 -4.47 16.96
C THR A 266 -14.90 -4.97 15.52
N ILE A 267 -13.82 -5.51 14.98
CA ILE A 267 -13.85 -6.15 13.66
C ILE A 267 -14.92 -7.23 13.60
N LYS A 268 -14.91 -8.18 14.53
CA LYS A 268 -15.87 -9.30 14.58
C LYS A 268 -17.32 -8.84 14.67
N SER A 269 -17.59 -7.83 15.49
CA SER A 269 -18.97 -7.37 15.71
C SER A 269 -19.55 -6.56 14.55
N HIS A 270 -18.71 -5.95 13.70
CA HIS A 270 -19.15 -5.13 12.56
C HIS A 270 -19.04 -5.84 11.21
N LEU A 271 -18.33 -6.97 11.14
CA LEU A 271 -18.26 -7.76 9.91
C LEU A 271 -19.56 -8.49 9.61
N ASN A 272 -19.90 -8.56 8.33
CA ASN A 272 -20.97 -9.43 7.85
C ASN A 272 -20.67 -10.89 8.22
N SER A 273 -21.65 -11.61 8.74
CA SER A 273 -21.54 -13.02 9.17
C SER A 273 -21.06 -13.98 8.06
N LYS A 274 -21.14 -13.56 6.79
CA LYS A 274 -20.63 -14.33 5.65
C LYS A 274 -19.11 -14.26 5.50
N ILE A 275 -18.45 -13.27 6.11
CA ILE A 275 -17.00 -13.10 6.05
C ILE A 275 -16.38 -13.91 7.20
N PRO A 276 -15.63 -14.99 6.91
CA PRO A 276 -15.00 -15.77 7.96
C PRO A 276 -13.90 -14.97 8.66
N VAL A 277 -13.90 -15.04 9.99
CA VAL A 277 -12.85 -14.54 10.85
C VAL A 277 -12.14 -15.72 11.48
N ILE A 278 -10.84 -15.82 11.26
CA ILE A 278 -10.00 -16.88 11.78
C ILE A 278 -9.07 -16.29 12.85
N GLU A 279 -9.24 -16.74 14.08
CA GLU A 279 -8.41 -16.34 15.22
C GLU A 279 -7.30 -17.37 15.44
N MET A 280 -6.07 -16.89 15.61
CA MET A 280 -4.90 -17.74 15.91
C MET A 280 -4.17 -17.23 17.16
N ALA A 281 -3.96 -18.09 18.14
CA ALA A 281 -3.28 -17.77 19.38
C ALA A 281 -1.76 -17.72 19.20
N VAL A 282 -1.28 -16.95 18.22
CA VAL A 282 0.11 -16.78 17.80
C VAL A 282 0.40 -15.31 17.46
N ASN A 283 1.68 -14.94 17.34
CA ASN A 283 2.09 -13.64 16.79
C ASN A 283 2.01 -13.66 15.25
N ILE A 284 1.87 -12.49 14.63
CA ILE A 284 1.80 -12.32 13.17
C ILE A 284 3.02 -12.88 12.42
N ASN A 285 4.20 -12.88 13.07
CA ASN A 285 5.46 -13.34 12.49
C ASN A 285 5.79 -14.82 12.86
N GLU A 286 4.80 -15.60 13.30
CA GLU A 286 4.99 -17.03 13.55
C GLU A 286 4.68 -17.87 12.32
N GLU A 287 5.48 -18.91 12.05
CA GLU A 287 5.39 -19.77 10.85
C GLU A 287 3.99 -20.37 10.65
N THR A 288 3.30 -20.71 11.71
CA THR A 288 1.94 -21.27 11.65
C THR A 288 0.92 -20.21 11.14
N PHE A 289 1.13 -18.92 11.48
CA PHE A 289 0.30 -17.83 10.98
C PHE A 289 0.54 -17.59 9.49
N GLU A 290 1.79 -17.55 9.08
CA GLU A 290 2.23 -17.35 7.70
C GLU A 290 1.69 -18.46 6.79
N GLN A 291 1.81 -19.71 7.21
CA GLN A 291 1.27 -20.85 6.48
C GLN A 291 -0.26 -20.74 6.35
N LYS A 292 -0.97 -20.37 7.42
CA LYS A 292 -2.43 -20.20 7.40
C LYS A 292 -2.87 -19.11 6.45
N ALA A 293 -2.18 -17.98 6.42
CA ALA A 293 -2.46 -16.88 5.51
C ALA A 293 -2.36 -17.33 4.04
N VAL A 294 -1.30 -18.06 3.72
CA VAL A 294 -1.07 -18.62 2.38
C VAL A 294 -2.13 -19.67 2.03
N ASP A 295 -2.46 -20.58 2.94
CA ASP A 295 -3.46 -21.61 2.69
C ASP A 295 -4.84 -21.02 2.41
N LEU A 296 -5.22 -19.95 3.13
CA LEU A 296 -6.48 -19.26 2.92
C LEU A 296 -6.56 -18.64 1.51
N ILE A 297 -5.56 -17.88 1.10
CA ILE A 297 -5.59 -17.22 -0.21
C ILE A 297 -5.56 -18.23 -1.35
N LEU A 298 -4.77 -19.32 -1.21
CA LEU A 298 -4.73 -20.40 -2.19
C LEU A 298 -6.04 -21.18 -2.29
N ALA A 299 -6.77 -21.33 -1.18
CA ALA A 299 -8.08 -21.97 -1.18
C ALA A 299 -9.14 -21.14 -1.93
N MET A 300 -9.06 -19.81 -1.85
CA MET A 300 -9.94 -18.90 -2.61
C MET A 300 -9.63 -18.90 -4.11
N LEU A 301 -8.34 -19.01 -4.48
CA LEU A 301 -7.91 -19.02 -5.88
C LEU A 301 -8.22 -20.32 -6.64
N LYS A 302 -8.53 -21.42 -5.93
CA LYS A 302 -8.84 -22.73 -6.54
C LYS A 302 -10.31 -22.88 -6.96
N LYS A 303 -11.17 -21.95 -6.59
CA LYS A 303 -12.61 -21.95 -6.92
C LYS A 303 -12.85 -21.26 -8.25
#